data_76db808144e1f90830331d637dd17cbf
#
_entry.id   76db808144e1f90830331d637dd17cbf
#
_cell.length_a   1.000
_cell.length_b   1.000
_cell.length_c   1.000
_cell.angle_alpha   90.00
_cell.angle_beta   90.00
_cell.angle_gamma   90.00
#
_symmetry.space_group_name_H-M   'P 1'
#
loop_
_entity.id
_entity.type
_entity.pdbx_description
1 polymer ?
#
loop_
_entity_poly.entity_id
_entity_poly.type
_entity_poly.pdbx_seq_one_letter_code
_entity_poly.pdbx_strand_id
1 'polypeptide(L)'
;MTFQKERSAGFLANHMARLFANGLQQRIRPLGLAPAQFMTLLALWDEDGLTQRELVQRLNVEQATIANTLIRMERDGLIERRLHPEDGRSQSIHLTAKAVGLREPATRAARAQNEVALTGFSEDERLVFLDLMRRAIASMQAG
;
A
#
# COMPACT_ATOMS: atom_id res chain seq x y z
N MET A 1 -8.14 -17.91 -31.91
CA MET A 1 -8.95 -16.96 -31.13
C MET A 1 -8.17 -15.68 -30.92
N THR A 2 -8.79 -14.56 -31.17
CA THR A 2 -8.17 -13.25 -30.96
C THR A 2 -8.18 -12.90 -29.47
N PHE A 3 -7.08 -12.41 -28.96
CA PHE A 3 -7.01 -11.90 -27.60
C PHE A 3 -7.87 -10.64 -27.47
N GLN A 4 -8.79 -10.65 -26.54
CA GLN A 4 -9.67 -9.51 -26.27
C GLN A 4 -9.28 -8.89 -24.92
N LYS A 5 -8.73 -7.69 -24.97
CA LYS A 5 -8.25 -7.01 -23.75
C LYS A 5 -9.36 -6.77 -22.73
N GLU A 6 -10.58 -6.51 -23.19
CA GLU A 6 -11.73 -6.25 -22.32
C GLU A 6 -12.14 -7.49 -21.51
N ARG A 7 -11.64 -8.66 -21.90
CA ARG A 7 -11.89 -9.92 -21.20
C ARG A 7 -10.62 -10.47 -20.53
N SER A 8 -9.57 -9.67 -20.51
CA SER A 8 -8.30 -10.07 -19.90
C SER A 8 -8.23 -9.59 -18.45
N ALA A 9 -8.08 -10.53 -17.52
CA ALA A 9 -7.91 -10.20 -16.11
C ALA A 9 -6.70 -9.27 -15.90
N GLY A 10 -5.60 -9.55 -16.57
CA GLY A 10 -4.38 -8.72 -16.46
C GLY A 10 -4.59 -7.30 -16.96
N PHE A 11 -5.25 -7.15 -18.12
CA PHE A 11 -5.55 -5.81 -18.65
C PHE A 11 -6.45 -5.03 -17.71
N LEU A 12 -7.53 -5.66 -17.25
CA LEU A 12 -8.48 -5.01 -16.34
C LEU A 12 -7.84 -4.67 -15.00
N ALA A 13 -7.02 -5.58 -14.47
CA ALA A 13 -6.33 -5.35 -13.18
C ALA A 13 -5.37 -4.16 -13.30
N ASN A 14 -4.59 -4.07 -14.38
CA ASN A 14 -3.66 -2.96 -14.59
C ASN A 14 -4.39 -1.64 -14.75
N HIS A 15 -5.48 -1.62 -15.50
CA HIS A 15 -6.29 -0.40 -15.67
C HIS A 15 -6.89 0.03 -14.34
N MET A 16 -7.50 -0.91 -13.63
CA MET A 16 -8.10 -0.65 -12.31
C MET A 16 -7.06 -0.14 -11.32
N ALA A 17 -5.87 -0.74 -11.30
CA ALA A 17 -4.79 -0.31 -10.40
C ALA A 17 -4.38 1.13 -10.67
N ARG A 18 -4.28 1.53 -11.94
CA ARG A 18 -3.94 2.93 -12.28
C ARG A 18 -5.02 3.89 -11.82
N LEU A 19 -6.30 3.53 -11.99
CA LEU A 19 -7.41 4.38 -11.53
C LEU A 19 -7.43 4.51 -10.01
N PHE A 20 -7.21 3.41 -9.29
CA PHE A 20 -7.08 3.45 -7.82
C PHE A 20 -5.91 4.33 -7.38
N ALA A 21 -4.76 4.16 -8.02
CA ALA A 21 -3.56 4.93 -7.65
C ALA A 21 -3.77 6.43 -7.89
N ASN A 22 -4.35 6.80 -9.02
CA ASN A 22 -4.62 8.20 -9.34
C ASN A 22 -5.62 8.82 -8.38
N GLY A 23 -6.69 8.11 -8.08
CA GLY A 23 -7.72 8.59 -7.15
C GLY A 23 -7.18 8.72 -5.73
N LEU A 24 -6.42 7.74 -5.28
CA LEU A 24 -5.78 7.77 -3.97
C LEU A 24 -4.79 8.95 -3.88
N GLN A 25 -3.95 9.11 -4.90
CA GLN A 25 -2.95 10.20 -4.92
C GLN A 25 -3.62 11.56 -4.76
N GLN A 26 -4.72 11.82 -5.46
CA GLN A 26 -5.43 13.08 -5.34
C GLN A 26 -5.96 13.30 -3.92
N ARG A 27 -6.41 12.23 -3.25
CA ARG A 27 -7.00 12.32 -1.92
C ARG A 27 -5.98 12.45 -0.79
N ILE A 28 -4.78 11.86 -0.95
CA ILE A 28 -3.74 11.90 0.09
C ILE A 28 -2.71 13.01 -0.14
N ARG A 29 -2.67 13.62 -1.32
CA ARG A 29 -1.77 14.75 -1.61
C ARG A 29 -1.90 15.88 -0.60
N PRO A 30 -3.11 16.31 -0.21
CA PRO A 30 -3.25 17.36 0.80
C PRO A 30 -2.67 17.01 2.16
N LEU A 31 -2.47 15.72 2.43
CA LEU A 31 -1.85 15.24 3.67
C LEU A 31 -0.32 15.19 3.56
N GLY A 32 0.23 15.53 2.39
CA GLY A 32 1.67 15.47 2.15
C GLY A 32 2.18 14.07 1.87
N LEU A 33 1.31 13.14 1.48
CA LEU A 33 1.66 11.74 1.24
C LEU A 33 1.64 11.40 -0.24
N ALA A 34 2.62 10.59 -0.65
CA ALA A 34 2.63 9.93 -1.96
C ALA A 34 2.14 8.49 -1.80
N PRO A 35 1.63 7.85 -2.86
CA PRO A 35 1.09 6.48 -2.77
C PRO A 35 2.04 5.46 -2.17
N ALA A 36 3.33 5.48 -2.56
CA ALA A 36 4.31 4.54 -2.03
C ALA A 36 4.54 4.75 -0.52
N GLN A 37 4.52 6.00 -0.07
CA GLN A 37 4.62 6.31 1.36
C GLN A 37 3.40 5.80 2.12
N PHE A 38 2.21 6.00 1.56
CA PHE A 38 0.98 5.52 2.18
C PHE A 38 0.98 4.00 2.32
N MET A 39 1.40 3.26 1.28
CA MET A 39 1.48 1.81 1.33
C MET A 39 2.45 1.33 2.42
N THR A 40 3.59 2.02 2.55
CA THR A 40 4.57 1.70 3.59
C THR A 40 4.02 2.01 4.98
N LEU A 41 3.32 3.12 5.11
CA LEU A 41 2.68 3.49 6.38
C LEU A 41 1.62 2.47 6.79
N LEU A 42 0.86 1.91 5.85
CA LEU A 42 -0.13 0.87 6.16
C LEU A 42 0.51 -0.31 6.88
N ALA A 43 1.69 -0.75 6.42
CA ALA A 43 2.41 -1.83 7.08
C ALA A 43 2.89 -1.45 8.47
N LEU A 44 3.43 -0.22 8.62
CA LEU A 44 3.94 0.26 9.91
C LEU A 44 2.83 0.59 10.90
N TRP A 45 1.67 1.03 10.42
CA TRP A 45 0.51 1.24 11.31
C TRP A 45 -0.01 -0.09 11.86
N ASP A 46 0.11 -1.16 11.10
CA ASP A 46 -0.25 -2.50 11.58
C ASP A 46 0.79 -3.03 12.58
N GLU A 47 2.06 -2.83 12.28
CA GLU A 47 3.15 -3.27 13.15
C GLU A 47 4.32 -2.30 12.99
N ASP A 48 4.53 -1.45 13.98
CA ASP A 48 5.65 -0.52 13.99
C ASP A 48 6.96 -1.25 14.26
N GLY A 49 8.08 -0.64 13.89
CA GLY A 49 9.39 -1.19 14.19
C GLY A 49 9.87 -2.29 13.24
N LEU A 50 9.27 -2.38 12.06
CA LEU A 50 9.71 -3.34 11.04
C LEU A 50 11.06 -2.94 10.46
N THR A 51 11.86 -3.94 10.06
CA THR A 51 13.08 -3.70 9.31
C THR A 51 12.73 -3.44 7.83
N GLN A 52 13.69 -2.88 7.10
CA GLN A 52 13.52 -2.68 5.66
C GLN A 52 13.23 -4.00 4.95
N ARG A 53 13.93 -5.06 5.34
CA ARG A 53 13.72 -6.39 4.77
C ARG A 53 12.31 -6.90 4.99
N GLU A 54 11.78 -6.71 6.20
CA GLU A 54 10.41 -7.09 6.53
C GLU A 54 9.38 -6.29 5.70
N LEU A 55 9.65 -5.00 5.49
CA LEU A 55 8.79 -4.17 4.64
C LEU A 55 8.79 -4.66 3.19
N VAL A 56 9.96 -5.03 2.65
CA VAL A 56 10.06 -5.60 1.30
C VAL A 56 9.20 -6.86 1.19
N GLN A 57 9.27 -7.73 2.18
CA GLN A 57 8.51 -8.98 2.19
C GLN A 57 7.00 -8.73 2.29
N ARG A 58 6.59 -7.85 3.19
CA ARG A 58 5.16 -7.57 3.42
C ARG A 58 4.50 -6.85 2.26
N LEU A 59 5.21 -5.92 1.65
CA LEU A 59 4.66 -5.11 0.56
C LEU A 59 4.87 -5.76 -0.81
N ASN A 60 5.73 -6.77 -0.87
CA ASN A 60 6.07 -7.46 -2.12
C ASN A 60 6.51 -6.47 -3.20
N VAL A 61 7.41 -5.57 -2.84
CA VAL A 61 7.92 -4.49 -3.70
C VAL A 61 9.44 -4.62 -3.76
N GLU A 62 10.05 -4.16 -4.84
CA GLU A 62 11.50 -4.21 -5.03
C GLU A 62 12.22 -3.48 -3.89
N GLN A 63 13.36 -4.04 -3.48
CA GLN A 63 14.16 -3.48 -2.39
C GLN A 63 14.57 -2.03 -2.67
N ALA A 64 14.98 -1.73 -3.91
CA ALA A 64 15.38 -0.37 -4.28
C ALA A 64 14.21 0.62 -4.13
N THR A 65 13.00 0.19 -4.46
CA THR A 65 11.81 1.02 -4.31
C THR A 65 11.54 1.34 -2.83
N ILE A 66 11.63 0.33 -1.97
CA ILE A 66 11.47 0.53 -0.52
C ILE A 66 12.57 1.43 0.03
N ALA A 67 13.82 1.21 -0.37
CA ALA A 67 14.94 2.02 0.09
C ALA A 67 14.73 3.50 -0.23
N ASN A 68 14.35 3.80 -1.48
CA ASN A 68 14.09 5.18 -1.91
C ASN A 68 12.88 5.80 -1.20
N THR A 69 11.83 5.00 -1.01
CA THR A 69 10.63 5.45 -0.29
C THR A 69 10.97 5.81 1.15
N LEU A 70 11.76 4.98 1.84
CA LEU A 70 12.14 5.22 3.23
C LEU A 70 13.00 6.48 3.37
N ILE A 71 13.90 6.74 2.41
CA ILE A 71 14.72 7.97 2.41
C ILE A 71 13.79 9.20 2.37
N ARG A 72 12.79 9.17 1.49
CA ARG A 72 11.83 10.28 1.36
C ARG A 72 10.97 10.42 2.61
N MET A 73 10.55 9.30 3.20
CA MET A 73 9.74 9.31 4.42
C MET A 73 10.52 9.87 5.60
N GLU A 74 11.79 9.54 5.70
CA GLU A 74 12.65 10.09 6.74
C GLU A 74 12.82 11.60 6.56
N ARG A 75 13.08 12.04 5.32
CA ARG A 75 13.17 13.46 4.97
C ARG A 75 11.88 14.21 5.33
N ASP A 76 10.73 13.59 5.08
CA ASP A 76 9.42 14.20 5.31
C ASP A 76 8.96 14.09 6.78
N GLY A 77 9.76 13.51 7.64
CA GLY A 77 9.46 13.40 9.07
C GLY A 77 8.39 12.37 9.41
N LEU A 78 8.23 11.35 8.58
CA LEU A 78 7.22 10.30 8.77
C LEU A 78 7.78 9.10 9.53
N ILE A 79 9.07 8.84 9.40
CA ILE A 79 9.74 7.72 10.07
C ILE A 79 11.07 8.17 10.67
N GLU A 80 11.54 7.39 11.61
CA GLU A 80 12.90 7.45 12.12
C GLU A 80 13.49 6.04 12.16
N ARG A 81 14.80 5.96 12.02
CA ARG A 81 15.52 4.69 12.03
C ARG A 81 16.16 4.50 13.39
N ARG A 82 16.11 3.27 13.91
CA ARG A 82 16.77 2.90 15.17
C ARG A 82 17.57 1.63 14.95
N LEU A 83 18.69 1.50 15.66
CA LEU A 83 19.43 0.26 15.63
C LEU A 83 18.57 -0.86 16.24
N HIS A 84 18.59 -2.02 15.59
CA HIS A 84 17.84 -3.17 16.07
C HIS A 84 18.41 -3.62 17.42
N PRO A 85 17.58 -3.86 18.46
CA PRO A 85 18.05 -4.19 19.79
C PRO A 85 18.90 -5.47 19.85
N GLU A 86 18.61 -6.44 18.99
CA GLU A 86 19.28 -7.74 18.99
C GLU A 86 20.38 -7.85 17.94
N ASP A 87 20.32 -7.03 16.90
CA ASP A 87 21.29 -7.03 15.81
C ASP A 87 21.65 -5.59 15.45
N GLY A 88 22.81 -5.16 15.93
CA GLY A 88 23.31 -3.80 15.69
C GLY A 88 23.59 -3.47 14.23
N ARG A 89 23.49 -4.43 13.31
CA ARG A 89 23.67 -4.21 11.87
C ARG A 89 22.38 -3.85 11.17
N SER A 90 21.24 -4.23 11.74
CA SER A 90 19.92 -3.95 11.19
C SER A 90 19.35 -2.68 11.82
N GLN A 91 18.52 -1.99 11.06
CA GLN A 91 17.77 -0.85 11.56
C GLN A 91 16.30 -1.17 11.53
N SER A 92 15.60 -0.85 12.60
CA SER A 92 14.15 -0.90 12.66
C SER A 92 13.59 0.47 12.29
N ILE A 93 12.47 0.47 11.60
CA ILE A 93 11.82 1.65 11.07
C ILE A 93 10.63 1.98 11.97
N HIS A 94 10.59 3.19 12.51
CA HIS A 94 9.57 3.58 13.49
C HIS A 94 8.78 4.79 13.01
N LEU A 95 7.50 4.78 13.29
CA LEU A 95 6.60 5.90 13.00
C LEU A 95 6.94 7.08 13.92
N THR A 96 6.91 8.28 13.36
CA THR A 96 6.94 9.51 14.14
C THR A 96 5.53 9.84 14.64
N ALA A 97 5.42 10.77 15.59
CA ALA A 97 4.12 11.27 16.04
C ALA A 97 3.30 11.83 14.87
N LYS A 98 3.96 12.52 13.93
CA LYS A 98 3.33 13.03 12.73
C LYS A 98 2.67 11.90 11.93
N ALA A 99 3.39 10.82 11.70
CA ALA A 99 2.87 9.68 10.94
C ALA A 99 1.73 8.97 11.66
N VAL A 100 1.81 8.83 12.98
CA VAL A 100 0.72 8.26 13.78
C VAL A 100 -0.55 9.09 13.61
N GLY A 101 -0.43 10.42 13.63
CA GLY A 101 -1.56 11.33 13.47
C GLY A 101 -2.18 11.32 12.08
N LEU A 102 -1.44 10.86 11.07
CA LEU A 102 -1.95 10.79 9.70
C LEU A 102 -2.76 9.52 9.41
N ARG A 103 -2.74 8.54 10.30
CA ARG A 103 -3.44 7.27 10.08
C ARG A 103 -4.91 7.46 9.76
N GLU A 104 -5.63 8.18 10.61
CA GLU A 104 -7.08 8.36 10.43
C GLU A 104 -7.44 9.11 9.16
N PRO A 105 -6.89 10.32 8.88
CA PRO A 105 -7.24 11.00 7.64
C PRO A 105 -6.80 10.26 6.38
N ALA A 106 -5.65 9.58 6.40
CA ALA A 106 -5.16 8.84 5.24
C ALA A 106 -6.00 7.60 4.95
N THR A 107 -6.36 6.83 5.98
CA THR A 107 -7.21 5.65 5.79
C THR A 107 -8.64 6.05 5.40
N ARG A 108 -9.12 7.20 5.88
CA ARG A 108 -10.42 7.75 5.44
C ARG A 108 -10.38 8.06 3.94
N ALA A 109 -9.28 8.64 3.45
CA ALA A 109 -9.09 8.91 2.04
C ALA A 109 -9.13 7.63 1.21
N ALA A 110 -8.46 6.59 1.69
CA ALA A 110 -8.45 5.28 1.02
C ALA A 110 -9.84 4.65 0.99
N ARG A 111 -10.59 4.73 2.10
CA ARG A 111 -11.97 4.23 2.13
C ARG A 111 -12.85 4.97 1.13
N ALA A 112 -12.69 6.28 1.03
CA ALA A 112 -13.46 7.08 0.08
C ALA A 112 -13.18 6.64 -1.36
N GLN A 113 -11.92 6.35 -1.70
CA GLN A 113 -11.57 5.86 -3.02
C GLN A 113 -12.19 4.48 -3.29
N ASN A 114 -12.16 3.60 -2.31
CA ASN A 114 -12.79 2.28 -2.42
C ASN A 114 -14.30 2.42 -2.66
N GLU A 115 -14.95 3.34 -1.97
CA GLU A 115 -16.40 3.58 -2.16
C GLU A 115 -16.72 4.03 -3.58
N VAL A 116 -15.90 4.90 -4.16
CA VAL A 116 -16.07 5.31 -5.56
C VAL A 116 -15.97 4.10 -6.49
N ALA A 117 -14.95 3.27 -6.28
CA ALA A 117 -14.73 2.10 -7.13
C ALA A 117 -15.86 1.09 -7.07
N LEU A 118 -16.45 0.93 -5.89
CA LEU A 118 -17.46 -0.10 -5.66
C LEU A 118 -18.89 0.44 -5.64
N THR A 119 -19.07 1.66 -6.16
CA THR A 119 -20.40 2.26 -6.33
C THR A 119 -21.28 1.34 -7.20
N GLY A 120 -22.46 1.03 -6.70
CA GLY A 120 -23.38 0.14 -7.42
C GLY A 120 -23.23 -1.33 -7.08
N PHE A 121 -22.18 -1.72 -6.34
CA PHE A 121 -22.04 -3.09 -5.86
C PHE A 121 -22.88 -3.27 -4.60
N SER A 122 -23.61 -4.39 -4.49
CA SER A 122 -24.24 -4.79 -3.25
C SER A 122 -23.19 -5.19 -2.23
N GLU A 123 -23.58 -5.29 -0.94
CA GLU A 123 -22.68 -5.79 0.11
C GLU A 123 -22.09 -7.16 -0.25
N ASP A 124 -22.94 -8.08 -0.71
CA ASP A 124 -22.49 -9.42 -1.09
C ASP A 124 -21.53 -9.39 -2.25
N GLU A 125 -21.81 -8.55 -3.26
CA GLU A 125 -20.91 -8.39 -4.41
C GLU A 125 -19.55 -7.85 -4.00
N ARG A 126 -19.51 -6.90 -3.05
CA ARG A 126 -18.25 -6.36 -2.53
C ARG A 126 -17.42 -7.43 -1.87
N LEU A 127 -18.05 -8.28 -1.05
CA LEU A 127 -17.35 -9.37 -0.37
C LEU A 127 -16.81 -10.40 -1.36
N VAL A 128 -17.59 -10.77 -2.36
CA VAL A 128 -17.17 -11.69 -3.41
C VAL A 128 -16.01 -11.11 -4.21
N PHE A 129 -16.10 -9.84 -4.59
CA PHE A 129 -15.07 -9.17 -5.36
C PHE A 129 -13.72 -9.16 -4.63
N LEU A 130 -13.73 -8.80 -3.34
CA LEU A 130 -12.51 -8.80 -2.52
C LEU A 130 -11.95 -10.21 -2.36
N ASP A 131 -12.81 -11.20 -2.16
CA ASP A 131 -12.38 -12.59 -2.04
C ASP A 131 -11.73 -13.09 -3.33
N LEU A 132 -12.33 -12.80 -4.48
CA LEU A 132 -11.79 -13.21 -5.76
C LEU A 132 -10.45 -12.53 -6.05
N MET A 133 -10.31 -11.26 -5.70
CA MET A 133 -9.02 -10.57 -5.85
C MET A 133 -7.94 -11.21 -4.97
N ARG A 134 -8.24 -11.50 -3.71
CA ARG A 134 -7.28 -12.16 -2.82
C ARG A 134 -6.87 -13.54 -3.35
N ARG A 135 -7.83 -14.30 -3.89
CA ARG A 135 -7.56 -15.63 -4.47
C ARG A 135 -6.65 -15.53 -5.71
N ALA A 136 -6.89 -14.53 -6.56
CA ALA A 136 -6.04 -14.31 -7.72
C ALA A 136 -4.61 -13.94 -7.31
N ILE A 137 -4.47 -13.08 -6.30
CA ILE A 137 -3.16 -12.68 -5.76
C ILE A 137 -2.43 -13.90 -5.19
N ALA A 138 -3.13 -14.71 -4.39
CA ALA A 138 -2.55 -15.92 -3.78
C ALA A 138 -2.06 -16.90 -4.84
N SER A 139 -2.82 -17.07 -5.91
CA SER A 139 -2.43 -17.97 -7.02
C SER A 139 -1.14 -17.52 -7.68
N MET A 140 -0.97 -16.21 -7.87
CA MET A 140 0.24 -15.67 -8.50
C MET A 140 1.46 -15.74 -7.56
N GLN A 141 1.24 -15.61 -6.25
CA GLN A 141 2.31 -15.69 -5.27
C GLN A 141 2.80 -17.13 -5.05
N ALA A 142 1.93 -18.11 -5.28
CA ALA A 142 2.27 -19.53 -5.14
C ALA A 142 3.06 -20.07 -6.34
N GLY A 143 2.99 -19.37 -7.47
CA GLY A 143 3.62 -19.80 -8.71
C GLY A 143 5.09 -19.47 -8.88
#